data_ad344bff7464b21b2b45e9913c63a913
#
_entry.id   ad344bff7464b21b2b45e9913c63a913
#
_cell.length_a   1.000
_cell.length_b   1.000
_cell.length_c   1.000
_cell.angle_alpha   90.00
_cell.angle_beta   90.00
_cell.angle_gamma   90.00
#
_symmetry.space_group_name_H-M   'P 1'
#
loop_
_entity.id
_entity.type
_entity.pdbx_description
1 polymer ?
#
loop_
_entity_poly.entity_id
_entity_poly.type
_entity_poly.pdbx_seq_one_letter_code
_entity_poly.pdbx_strand_id
1 'polypeptide(L)'
;LKQYEGGFLVISHSTELLDEVVNKVWHLDAQLGQIDMYSLGWTAYLHQRAVDEERRRREREVAEKKAERLMQQGIRLHAKATKAVAAQNMMRRAEKLLSETSTAQKREKVADIRFPEPAPCGRTPIEAKDISKAYGSNIVFAGVNLAIDKGSRVVILGYNGAGKTTTLRLLAHLEQPDTGEVEYGHGAKIGYFAQEHDTLDMGVSVLDNLRNVAPELNDTQARSILGSFLFSGDDAFKPTHVLSGGEKTRLALATLVTSRANVLLLDEPT
;
A
#
# COMPACT_ATOMS: atom_id res chain seq x y z
N LEU A 1 4.70 -28.00 -6.58
CA LEU A 1 4.26 -28.06 -5.17
C LEU A 1 3.13 -29.09 -4.97
N LYS A 2 2.15 -29.20 -5.87
CA LYS A 2 1.03 -30.20 -5.75
C LYS A 2 1.48 -31.65 -5.59
N GLN A 3 2.62 -32.02 -6.12
CA GLN A 3 3.19 -33.40 -6.06
C GLN A 3 4.15 -33.59 -4.89
N TYR A 4 4.37 -32.58 -4.07
CA TYR A 4 5.26 -32.67 -2.93
C TYR A 4 4.55 -33.32 -1.74
N GLU A 5 5.05 -34.48 -1.30
CA GLU A 5 4.44 -35.27 -0.23
C GLU A 5 4.76 -34.75 1.20
N GLY A 6 5.70 -33.81 1.34
CA GLY A 6 6.03 -33.17 2.61
C GLY A 6 5.12 -31.98 2.92
N GLY A 7 5.21 -31.46 4.15
CA GLY A 7 4.57 -30.20 4.53
C GLY A 7 5.39 -29.00 4.04
N PHE A 8 4.72 -27.92 3.63
CA PHE A 8 5.37 -26.65 3.31
C PHE A 8 4.58 -25.46 3.87
N LEU A 9 5.26 -24.36 4.09
CA LEU A 9 4.70 -23.07 4.43
C LEU A 9 5.05 -22.09 3.30
N VAL A 10 4.05 -21.38 2.79
CA VAL A 10 4.23 -20.41 1.70
C VAL A 10 3.70 -19.06 2.11
N ILE A 11 4.44 -18.00 1.78
CA ILE A 11 3.99 -16.60 1.84
C ILE A 11 3.99 -16.11 0.39
N SER A 12 2.83 -15.74 -0.12
CA SER A 12 2.69 -15.30 -1.51
C SER A 12 1.52 -14.34 -1.67
N HIS A 13 1.62 -13.45 -2.65
CA HIS A 13 0.54 -12.59 -3.11
C HIS A 13 -0.18 -13.15 -4.36
N SER A 14 0.33 -14.24 -4.94
CA SER A 14 -0.30 -14.90 -6.09
C SER A 14 -1.53 -15.70 -5.64
N THR A 15 -2.71 -15.15 -5.88
CA THR A 15 -3.99 -15.79 -5.56
C THR A 15 -4.16 -17.12 -6.31
N GLU A 16 -3.68 -17.22 -7.54
CA GLU A 16 -3.72 -18.45 -8.34
C GLU A 16 -2.91 -19.57 -7.70
N LEU A 17 -1.67 -19.26 -7.28
CA LEU A 17 -0.82 -20.23 -6.58
C LEU A 17 -1.47 -20.66 -5.26
N LEU A 18 -1.98 -19.71 -4.48
CA LEU A 18 -2.61 -20.00 -3.19
C LEU A 18 -3.85 -20.88 -3.35
N ASP A 19 -4.70 -20.59 -4.33
CA ASP A 19 -5.93 -21.36 -4.57
C ASP A 19 -5.63 -22.81 -5.03
N GLU A 20 -4.53 -22.99 -5.75
CA GLU A 20 -4.12 -24.29 -6.27
C GLU A 20 -3.45 -25.21 -5.24
N VAL A 21 -2.70 -24.66 -4.28
CA VAL A 21 -1.80 -25.50 -3.45
C VAL A 21 -2.12 -25.42 -1.96
N VAL A 22 -2.90 -24.45 -1.49
CA VAL A 22 -3.11 -24.20 -0.06
C VAL A 22 -4.37 -24.92 0.44
N ASN A 23 -4.21 -25.65 1.56
CA ASN A 23 -5.32 -26.31 2.27
C ASN A 23 -5.53 -25.79 3.70
N LYS A 24 -4.60 -24.94 4.19
CA LYS A 24 -4.70 -24.28 5.49
C LYS A 24 -4.17 -22.86 5.36
N VAL A 25 -4.83 -21.89 5.99
CA VAL A 25 -4.42 -20.49 6.00
C VAL A 25 -4.20 -20.05 7.44
N TRP A 26 -3.04 -19.44 7.68
CA TRP A 26 -2.75 -18.75 8.94
C TRP A 26 -2.80 -17.26 8.70
N HIS A 27 -3.79 -16.61 9.29
CA HIS A 27 -3.96 -15.16 9.20
C HIS A 27 -3.35 -14.50 10.43
N LEU A 28 -2.33 -13.68 10.21
CA LEU A 28 -1.71 -12.89 11.27
C LEU A 28 -2.48 -11.57 11.42
N ASP A 29 -3.13 -11.40 12.57
CA ASP A 29 -3.73 -10.13 12.94
C ASP A 29 -2.70 -9.30 13.71
N ALA A 30 -2.10 -8.33 13.02
CA ALA A 30 -1.06 -7.47 13.59
C ALA A 30 -1.61 -6.57 14.72
N GLN A 31 -2.91 -6.33 14.79
CA GLN A 31 -3.54 -5.47 15.79
C GLN A 31 -3.79 -6.22 17.10
N LEU A 32 -4.23 -7.46 16.98
CA LEU A 32 -4.48 -8.32 18.13
C LEU A 32 -3.23 -9.11 18.56
N GLY A 33 -2.18 -9.14 17.73
CA GLY A 33 -1.01 -9.97 17.94
C GLY A 33 -1.35 -11.45 17.98
N GLN A 34 -2.38 -11.88 17.23
CA GLN A 34 -2.89 -13.24 17.22
C GLN A 34 -2.80 -13.86 15.84
N ILE A 35 -2.79 -15.18 15.81
CA ILE A 35 -2.81 -15.95 14.57
C ILE A 35 -4.13 -16.73 14.52
N ASP A 36 -4.98 -16.37 13.57
CA ASP A 36 -6.20 -17.11 13.28
C ASP A 36 -5.88 -18.23 12.28
N MET A 37 -6.17 -19.49 12.67
CA MET A 37 -5.89 -20.65 11.83
C MET A 37 -7.15 -21.17 11.17
N TYR A 38 -7.16 -21.24 9.85
CA TYR A 38 -8.26 -21.77 9.05
C TYR A 38 -7.80 -23.05 8.34
N SER A 39 -8.51 -24.15 8.58
CA SER A 39 -8.32 -25.43 7.86
C SER A 39 -9.15 -25.43 6.58
N LEU A 40 -8.94 -24.44 5.72
CA LEU A 40 -9.67 -24.17 4.50
C LEU A 40 -8.69 -23.83 3.37
N GLY A 41 -9.07 -24.14 2.13
CA GLY A 41 -8.40 -23.61 0.94
C GLY A 41 -8.58 -22.09 0.81
N TRP A 42 -7.79 -21.46 -0.06
CA TRP A 42 -7.73 -20.01 -0.17
C TRP A 42 -9.07 -19.33 -0.43
N THR A 43 -9.82 -19.75 -1.44
CA THR A 43 -11.14 -19.17 -1.79
C THR A 43 -12.16 -19.33 -0.65
N ALA A 44 -12.20 -20.51 -0.01
CA ALA A 44 -13.09 -20.77 1.13
C ALA A 44 -12.69 -19.91 2.36
N TYR A 45 -11.42 -19.72 2.60
CA TYR A 45 -10.91 -18.81 3.63
C TYR A 45 -11.36 -17.37 3.40
N LEU A 46 -11.23 -16.83 2.18
CA LEU A 46 -11.68 -15.47 1.88
C LEU A 46 -13.16 -15.26 2.17
N HIS A 47 -13.98 -16.23 1.79
CA HIS A 47 -15.42 -16.19 2.08
C HIS A 47 -15.69 -16.25 3.59
N GLN A 48 -15.06 -17.17 4.30
CA GLN A 48 -15.23 -17.30 5.76
C GLN A 48 -14.79 -16.05 6.50
N ARG A 49 -13.68 -15.46 6.10
CA ARG A 49 -13.17 -14.21 6.67
C ARG A 49 -14.16 -13.05 6.49
N ALA A 50 -14.73 -12.90 5.29
CA ALA A 50 -15.73 -11.86 5.04
C ALA A 50 -16.96 -12.01 5.95
N VAL A 51 -17.43 -13.24 6.17
CA VAL A 51 -18.54 -13.55 7.09
C VAL A 51 -18.16 -13.22 8.54
N ASP A 52 -16.96 -13.60 8.98
CA ASP A 52 -16.46 -13.33 10.34
C ASP A 52 -16.27 -11.83 10.60
N GLU A 53 -15.77 -11.07 9.63
CA GLU A 53 -15.64 -9.62 9.71
C GLU A 53 -17.01 -8.93 9.82
N GLU A 54 -17.96 -9.36 9.01
CA GLU A 54 -19.33 -8.81 9.07
C GLU A 54 -20.00 -9.13 10.40
N ARG A 55 -19.84 -10.36 10.94
CA ARG A 55 -20.33 -10.72 12.26
C ARG A 55 -19.70 -9.85 13.35
N ARG A 56 -18.37 -9.71 13.35
CA ARG A 56 -17.62 -8.85 14.31
C ARG A 56 -18.05 -7.39 14.22
N ARG A 57 -18.38 -6.89 13.01
CA ARG A 57 -18.90 -5.54 12.82
C ARG A 57 -20.26 -5.37 13.47
N ARG A 58 -21.18 -6.30 13.25
CA ARG A 58 -22.53 -6.27 13.85
C ARG A 58 -22.49 -6.37 15.38
N GLU A 59 -21.66 -7.24 15.92
CA GLU A 59 -21.47 -7.38 17.36
C GLU A 59 -20.99 -6.06 17.99
N ARG A 60 -20.08 -5.36 17.32
CA ARG A 60 -19.59 -4.02 17.73
C ARG A 60 -20.70 -2.97 17.72
N GLU A 61 -21.43 -2.86 16.63
CA GLU A 61 -22.52 -1.90 16.52
C GLU A 61 -23.57 -2.10 17.64
N VAL A 62 -23.86 -3.35 17.98
CA VAL A 62 -24.77 -3.68 19.08
C VAL A 62 -24.17 -3.29 20.44
N ALA A 63 -22.88 -3.58 20.66
CA ALA A 63 -22.20 -3.23 21.92
C ALA A 63 -22.08 -1.70 22.08
N GLU A 64 -21.73 -0.96 21.01
CA GLU A 64 -21.65 0.50 21.03
C GLU A 64 -23.02 1.14 21.35
N LYS A 65 -24.09 0.71 20.68
CA LYS A 65 -25.44 1.17 20.96
C LYS A 65 -25.87 0.88 22.40
N LYS A 66 -25.47 -0.29 22.95
CA LYS A 66 -25.77 -0.65 24.34
C LYS A 66 -24.97 0.21 25.33
N ALA A 67 -23.70 0.44 25.04
CA ALA A 67 -22.84 1.29 25.87
C ALA A 67 -23.35 2.75 25.87
N GLU A 68 -23.74 3.27 24.71
CA GLU A 68 -24.31 4.63 24.59
C GLU A 68 -25.60 4.78 25.42
N ARG A 69 -26.51 3.80 25.35
CA ARG A 69 -27.72 3.80 26.16
C ARG A 69 -27.43 3.79 27.67
N LEU A 70 -26.45 2.97 28.10
CA LEU A 70 -26.03 2.92 29.49
C LEU A 70 -25.40 4.25 29.95
N MET A 71 -24.59 4.87 29.09
CA MET A 71 -24.00 6.19 29.36
C MET A 71 -25.07 7.26 29.50
N GLN A 72 -26.03 7.34 28.58
CA GLN A 72 -27.12 8.30 28.65
C GLN A 72 -28.00 8.11 29.90
N GLN A 73 -28.27 6.86 30.28
CA GLN A 73 -28.98 6.55 31.51
C GLN A 73 -28.18 6.96 32.76
N GLY A 74 -26.86 6.69 32.76
CA GLY A 74 -25.96 7.11 33.83
C GLY A 74 -25.95 8.63 34.02
N ILE A 75 -25.83 9.39 32.94
CA ILE A 75 -25.87 10.87 32.96
C ILE A 75 -27.19 11.39 33.54
N ARG A 76 -28.34 10.83 33.12
CA ARG A 76 -29.66 11.22 33.65
C ARG A 76 -29.81 10.91 35.16
N LEU A 77 -29.25 9.83 35.63
CA LEU A 77 -29.31 9.42 37.04
C LEU A 77 -28.32 10.24 37.92
N HIS A 78 -27.21 10.65 37.36
CA HIS A 78 -26.20 11.45 38.07
C HIS A 78 -26.74 12.82 38.53
N ALA A 79 -27.76 13.35 37.85
CA ALA A 79 -28.42 14.58 38.24
C ALA A 79 -29.23 14.46 39.56
N LYS A 80 -29.40 13.25 40.13
CA LYS A 80 -30.10 13.01 41.41
C LYS A 80 -29.09 12.45 42.42
N ALA A 81 -28.76 13.22 43.44
CA ALA A 81 -27.75 12.90 44.45
C ALA A 81 -27.92 11.52 45.10
N THR A 82 -29.16 11.04 45.30
CA THR A 82 -29.47 9.74 45.89
C THR A 82 -29.16 8.55 44.98
N LYS A 83 -28.86 8.76 43.70
CA LYS A 83 -28.60 7.72 42.69
C LYS A 83 -27.20 7.75 42.10
N ALA A 84 -26.29 8.52 42.68
CA ALA A 84 -24.93 8.68 42.16
C ALA A 84 -24.15 7.38 42.01
N VAL A 85 -24.29 6.45 42.96
CA VAL A 85 -23.63 5.13 42.89
C VAL A 85 -24.18 4.28 41.74
N ALA A 86 -25.48 4.31 41.47
CA ALA A 86 -26.10 3.59 40.39
C ALA A 86 -25.66 4.16 39.02
N ALA A 87 -25.56 5.49 38.91
CA ALA A 87 -25.06 6.18 37.72
C ALA A 87 -23.60 5.79 37.41
N GLN A 88 -22.74 5.79 38.41
CA GLN A 88 -21.34 5.43 38.30
C GLN A 88 -21.16 3.95 37.86
N ASN A 89 -21.98 3.04 38.40
CA ASN A 89 -21.98 1.64 37.97
C ASN A 89 -22.42 1.47 36.52
N MET A 90 -23.38 2.25 36.02
CA MET A 90 -23.80 2.22 34.63
C MET A 90 -22.72 2.73 33.68
N MET A 91 -22.03 3.84 34.04
CA MET A 91 -20.91 4.37 33.27
C MET A 91 -19.76 3.35 33.21
N ARG A 92 -19.39 2.74 34.34
CA ARG A 92 -18.36 1.71 34.39
C ARG A 92 -18.68 0.47 33.55
N ARG A 93 -19.97 0.08 33.49
CA ARG A 93 -20.42 -1.02 32.60
C ARG A 93 -20.34 -0.62 31.13
N ALA A 94 -20.68 0.62 30.78
CA ALA A 94 -20.54 1.12 29.44
C ALA A 94 -19.08 1.15 28.98
N GLU A 95 -18.18 1.67 29.84
CA GLU A 95 -16.74 1.69 29.59
C GLU A 95 -16.18 0.26 29.42
N LYS A 96 -16.62 -0.69 30.25
CA LYS A 96 -16.21 -2.09 30.11
C LYS A 96 -16.65 -2.69 28.79
N LEU A 97 -17.91 -2.48 28.37
CA LEU A 97 -18.40 -2.94 27.05
C LEU A 97 -17.62 -2.34 25.91
N LEU A 98 -17.26 -1.05 25.98
CA LEU A 98 -16.47 -0.39 24.97
C LEU A 98 -15.02 -0.91 24.96
N SER A 99 -14.41 -1.14 26.12
CA SER A 99 -13.06 -1.68 26.20
C SER A 99 -12.95 -3.10 25.66
N GLU A 100 -13.91 -3.97 26.00
CA GLU A 100 -13.96 -5.34 25.49
C GLU A 100 -14.18 -5.39 23.98
N THR A 101 -14.88 -4.39 23.41
CA THR A 101 -15.16 -4.29 21.97
C THR A 101 -14.08 -3.52 21.21
N SER A 102 -13.40 -2.56 21.86
CA SER A 102 -12.35 -1.73 21.25
C SER A 102 -10.97 -2.41 21.19
N THR A 103 -10.78 -3.51 21.93
CA THR A 103 -9.59 -4.37 21.79
C THR A 103 -9.50 -4.98 20.38
N ALA A 104 -10.59 -4.91 19.63
CA ALA A 104 -10.67 -5.38 18.26
C ALA A 104 -10.77 -4.25 17.24
N GLN A 105 -9.81 -3.42 17.13
CA GLN A 105 -9.46 -2.49 16.02
C GLN A 105 -9.22 -1.05 16.47
N LYS A 106 -7.97 -0.70 16.70
CA LYS A 106 -7.51 0.57 16.13
C LYS A 106 -7.76 0.46 14.62
N ARG A 107 -8.65 1.31 14.06
CA ARG A 107 -8.84 1.40 12.60
C ARG A 107 -7.45 1.46 11.99
N GLU A 108 -7.16 0.53 11.08
CA GLU A 108 -5.95 0.67 10.26
C GLU A 108 -5.98 2.06 9.67
N LYS A 109 -4.98 2.85 9.99
CA LYS A 109 -4.84 4.15 9.36
C LYS A 109 -4.55 3.87 7.90
N VAL A 110 -5.51 4.15 7.03
CA VAL A 110 -5.32 4.08 5.59
C VAL A 110 -4.70 5.39 5.14
N ALA A 111 -3.64 5.32 4.35
CA ALA A 111 -3.03 6.50 3.75
C ALA A 111 -4.03 7.16 2.79
N ASP A 112 -4.31 8.46 2.97
CA ASP A 112 -5.14 9.24 2.03
C ASP A 112 -4.24 9.76 0.90
N ILE A 113 -3.99 8.88 -0.07
CA ILE A 113 -3.10 9.18 -1.19
C ILE A 113 -3.88 9.95 -2.27
N ARG A 114 -3.50 11.20 -2.49
CA ARG A 114 -4.04 12.04 -3.57
C ARG A 114 -2.90 12.49 -4.47
N PHE A 115 -2.98 12.11 -5.73
CA PHE A 115 -2.06 12.63 -6.73
C PHE A 115 -2.39 14.10 -7.02
N PRO A 116 -1.39 14.99 -7.04
CA PRO A 116 -1.60 16.37 -7.46
C PRO A 116 -1.95 16.42 -8.96
N GLU A 117 -2.47 17.54 -9.40
CA GLU A 117 -2.66 17.76 -10.84
C GLU A 117 -1.31 17.63 -11.56
N PRO A 118 -1.25 16.82 -12.63
CA PRO A 118 -0.01 16.60 -13.36
C PRO A 118 0.44 17.90 -14.05
N ALA A 119 1.75 18.12 -14.10
CA ALA A 119 2.31 19.25 -14.83
C ALA A 119 1.89 19.19 -16.31
N PRO A 120 1.67 20.33 -16.99
CA PRO A 120 1.33 20.33 -18.40
C PRO A 120 2.45 19.70 -19.22
N CYS A 121 2.08 18.82 -20.17
CA CYS A 121 3.00 18.16 -21.11
C CYS A 121 2.43 18.16 -22.52
N GLY A 122 3.28 17.80 -23.49
CA GLY A 122 2.88 17.61 -24.88
C GLY A 122 1.87 16.47 -25.05
N ARG A 123 1.39 16.25 -26.29
CA ARG A 123 0.41 15.22 -26.63
C ARG A 123 0.97 13.82 -26.36
N THR A 124 2.21 13.57 -26.76
CA THR A 124 2.90 12.27 -26.64
C THR A 124 4.14 12.46 -25.74
N PRO A 125 4.00 12.30 -24.41
CA PRO A 125 5.09 12.51 -23.47
C PRO A 125 6.20 11.45 -23.54
N ILE A 126 5.94 10.24 -24.05
CA ILE A 126 6.97 9.22 -24.27
C ILE A 126 6.74 8.59 -25.64
N GLU A 127 7.82 8.49 -26.42
CA GLU A 127 7.87 7.76 -27.67
C GLU A 127 9.14 6.89 -27.70
N ALA A 128 9.00 5.62 -28.04
CA ALA A 128 10.11 4.71 -28.24
C ALA A 128 10.10 4.22 -29.70
N LYS A 129 11.24 4.32 -30.37
CA LYS A 129 11.41 4.03 -31.80
C LYS A 129 12.43 2.93 -31.98
N ASP A 130 12.01 1.84 -32.58
CA ASP A 130 12.83 0.69 -32.97
C ASP A 130 13.74 0.17 -31.85
N ILE A 131 13.23 0.20 -30.62
CA ILE A 131 14.00 -0.24 -29.46
C ILE A 131 14.19 -1.74 -29.43
N SER A 132 15.42 -2.17 -29.14
CA SER A 132 15.76 -3.56 -28.93
C SER A 132 16.58 -3.71 -27.65
N LYS A 133 16.46 -4.85 -26.98
CA LYS A 133 17.21 -5.16 -25.77
C LYS A 133 17.52 -6.64 -25.67
N ALA A 134 18.78 -6.94 -25.34
CA ALA A 134 19.27 -8.28 -25.08
C ALA A 134 20.19 -8.31 -23.84
N TYR A 135 20.22 -9.42 -23.15
CA TYR A 135 21.17 -9.70 -22.07
C TYR A 135 21.99 -10.94 -22.45
N GLY A 136 23.21 -10.70 -22.89
CA GLY A 136 24.06 -11.76 -23.46
C GLY A 136 23.41 -12.37 -24.71
N SER A 137 23.15 -13.66 -24.70
CA SER A 137 22.47 -14.37 -25.79
C SER A 137 20.94 -14.32 -25.74
N ASN A 138 20.36 -13.78 -24.65
CA ASN A 138 18.91 -13.73 -24.47
C ASN A 138 18.35 -12.42 -25.01
N ILE A 139 17.66 -12.48 -26.16
CA ILE A 139 16.95 -11.34 -26.73
C ILE A 139 15.62 -11.19 -25.98
N VAL A 140 15.44 -10.04 -25.33
CA VAL A 140 14.20 -9.72 -24.60
C VAL A 140 13.13 -9.29 -25.59
N PHE A 141 13.46 -8.35 -26.47
CA PHE A 141 12.63 -7.93 -27.61
C PHE A 141 13.48 -7.20 -28.65
N ALA A 142 12.96 -7.07 -29.86
CA ALA A 142 13.65 -6.41 -30.97
C ALA A 142 12.66 -5.59 -31.81
N GLY A 143 13.07 -4.40 -32.24
CA GLY A 143 12.35 -3.55 -33.18
C GLY A 143 11.00 -3.03 -32.66
N VAL A 144 10.87 -2.80 -31.36
CA VAL A 144 9.61 -2.37 -30.74
C VAL A 144 9.41 -0.87 -30.89
N ASN A 145 8.23 -0.49 -31.38
CA ASN A 145 7.77 0.90 -31.43
C ASN A 145 6.56 1.05 -30.52
N LEU A 146 6.58 2.05 -29.65
CA LEU A 146 5.46 2.38 -28.78
C LEU A 146 5.41 3.87 -28.46
N ALA A 147 4.20 4.36 -28.19
CA ALA A 147 3.97 5.72 -27.79
C ALA A 147 2.96 5.76 -26.65
N ILE A 148 3.18 6.65 -25.69
CA ILE A 148 2.27 6.90 -24.58
C ILE A 148 1.74 8.32 -24.73
N ASP A 149 0.47 8.45 -25.06
CA ASP A 149 -0.19 9.74 -25.20
C ASP A 149 -0.68 10.24 -23.83
N LYS A 150 -0.82 11.56 -23.73
CA LYS A 150 -1.39 12.20 -22.54
C LYS A 150 -2.78 11.64 -22.24
N GLY A 151 -2.98 11.22 -20.98
CA GLY A 151 -4.24 10.62 -20.51
C GLY A 151 -4.41 9.15 -20.84
N SER A 152 -3.48 8.53 -21.57
CA SER A 152 -3.48 7.07 -21.81
C SER A 152 -3.28 6.31 -20.51
N ARG A 153 -3.96 5.17 -20.40
CA ARG A 153 -3.78 4.20 -19.32
C ARG A 153 -3.44 2.86 -19.97
N VAL A 154 -2.16 2.50 -19.92
CA VAL A 154 -1.60 1.34 -20.62
C VAL A 154 -1.22 0.28 -19.61
N VAL A 155 -1.51 -0.98 -19.89
CA VAL A 155 -1.01 -2.14 -19.15
C VAL A 155 -0.11 -2.98 -20.04
N ILE A 156 1.04 -3.41 -19.49
CA ILE A 156 1.95 -4.35 -20.15
C ILE A 156 1.70 -5.73 -19.57
N LEU A 157 1.28 -6.67 -20.40
CA LEU A 157 1.00 -8.05 -20.02
C LEU A 157 2.05 -8.98 -20.59
N GLY A 158 2.39 -10.03 -19.84
CA GLY A 158 3.34 -11.07 -20.27
C GLY A 158 3.76 -11.96 -19.12
N TYR A 159 4.30 -13.14 -19.43
CA TYR A 159 4.85 -14.06 -18.43
C TYR A 159 6.06 -13.46 -17.70
N ASN A 160 6.47 -14.09 -16.59
CA ASN A 160 7.70 -13.70 -15.91
C ASN A 160 8.89 -13.91 -16.86
N GLY A 161 9.79 -12.92 -16.89
CA GLY A 161 10.90 -12.88 -17.85
C GLY A 161 10.57 -12.37 -19.25
N ALA A 162 9.32 -11.97 -19.53
CA ALA A 162 8.93 -11.42 -20.86
C ALA A 162 9.45 -9.99 -21.12
N GLY A 163 10.19 -9.39 -20.20
CA GLY A 163 10.77 -8.06 -20.39
C GLY A 163 9.91 -6.89 -19.93
N LYS A 164 8.87 -7.10 -19.12
CA LYS A 164 7.97 -6.03 -18.61
C LYS A 164 8.76 -4.96 -17.83
N THR A 165 9.51 -5.37 -16.81
CA THR A 165 10.38 -4.48 -16.02
C THR A 165 11.46 -3.84 -16.87
N THR A 166 12.07 -4.59 -17.78
CA THR A 166 13.07 -4.06 -18.74
C THR A 166 12.47 -2.94 -19.60
N THR A 167 11.26 -3.14 -20.12
CA THR A 167 10.56 -2.10 -20.91
C THR A 167 10.34 -0.84 -20.06
N LEU A 168 9.85 -0.97 -18.82
CA LEU A 168 9.63 0.18 -17.95
C LEU A 168 10.96 0.90 -17.61
N ARG A 169 12.05 0.16 -17.36
CA ARG A 169 13.39 0.73 -17.08
C ARG A 169 13.94 1.49 -18.27
N LEU A 170 13.75 0.99 -19.50
CA LEU A 170 14.12 1.70 -20.72
C LEU A 170 13.30 2.99 -20.87
N LEU A 171 11.98 2.92 -20.68
CA LEU A 171 11.10 4.09 -20.76
C LEU A 171 11.36 5.10 -19.65
N ALA A 172 11.91 4.69 -18.52
CA ALA A 172 12.34 5.56 -17.41
C ALA A 172 13.76 6.10 -17.57
N HIS A 173 14.47 5.76 -18.65
CA HIS A 173 15.91 6.05 -18.88
C HIS A 173 16.83 5.54 -17.76
N LEU A 174 16.39 4.53 -17.00
CA LEU A 174 17.23 3.84 -16.02
C LEU A 174 18.17 2.84 -16.68
N GLU A 175 17.84 2.45 -17.91
CA GLU A 175 18.64 1.59 -18.76
C GLU A 175 18.59 2.09 -20.19
N GLN A 176 19.62 1.80 -20.98
CA GLN A 176 19.65 2.17 -22.41
C GLN A 176 19.25 0.99 -23.28
N PRO A 177 18.49 1.20 -24.37
CA PRO A 177 18.28 0.18 -25.37
C PRO A 177 19.58 -0.13 -26.11
N ASP A 178 19.71 -1.32 -26.66
CA ASP A 178 20.86 -1.72 -27.48
C ASP A 178 20.78 -1.11 -28.88
N THR A 179 19.55 -0.96 -29.42
CA THR A 179 19.26 -0.22 -30.65
C THR A 179 17.97 0.59 -30.46
N GLY A 180 17.80 1.61 -31.32
CA GLY A 180 16.68 2.52 -31.24
C GLY A 180 16.83 3.57 -30.12
N GLU A 181 15.78 4.32 -29.88
CA GLU A 181 15.81 5.41 -28.90
C GLU A 181 14.46 5.59 -28.20
N VAL A 182 14.53 6.14 -26.98
CA VAL A 182 13.36 6.59 -26.21
C VAL A 182 13.42 8.09 -26.11
N GLU A 183 12.41 8.78 -26.60
CA GLU A 183 12.31 10.23 -26.60
C GLU A 183 11.23 10.70 -25.63
N TYR A 184 11.53 11.76 -24.88
CA TYR A 184 10.57 12.44 -24.03
C TYR A 184 10.02 13.68 -24.73
N GLY A 185 8.70 13.76 -24.81
CA GLY A 185 8.01 14.94 -25.33
C GLY A 185 8.18 16.16 -24.42
N HIS A 186 7.79 17.31 -24.96
CA HIS A 186 7.91 18.59 -24.25
C HIS A 186 7.20 18.55 -22.88
N GLY A 187 7.93 18.93 -21.83
CA GLY A 187 7.39 18.99 -20.46
C GLY A 187 7.15 17.62 -19.80
N ALA A 188 7.59 16.52 -20.42
CA ALA A 188 7.46 15.20 -19.81
C ALA A 188 8.24 15.12 -18.49
N LYS A 189 7.57 14.68 -17.43
CA LYS A 189 8.15 14.37 -16.12
C LYS A 189 7.77 12.94 -15.76
N ILE A 190 8.76 12.07 -15.73
CA ILE A 190 8.56 10.65 -15.52
C ILE A 190 8.67 10.34 -14.02
N GLY A 191 7.67 9.66 -13.48
CA GLY A 191 7.70 9.06 -12.17
C GLY A 191 7.76 7.55 -12.31
N TYR A 192 8.79 6.92 -11.75
CA TYR A 192 8.96 5.47 -11.78
C TYR A 192 8.78 4.87 -10.39
N PHE A 193 7.92 3.87 -10.30
CA PHE A 193 7.72 3.07 -9.11
C PHE A 193 8.28 1.68 -9.35
N ALA A 194 9.41 1.37 -8.69
CA ALA A 194 10.12 0.11 -8.82
C ALA A 194 9.58 -0.96 -7.87
N GLN A 195 9.56 -2.21 -8.30
CA GLN A 195 9.15 -3.36 -7.52
C GLN A 195 10.02 -3.56 -6.26
N GLU A 196 11.34 -3.34 -6.35
CA GLU A 196 12.32 -3.55 -5.27
C GLU A 196 12.71 -2.28 -4.51
N HIS A 197 11.96 -1.18 -4.65
CA HIS A 197 12.25 0.11 -4.04
C HIS A 197 13.60 0.73 -4.43
N ASP A 198 14.15 0.37 -5.59
CA ASP A 198 15.44 0.87 -6.13
C ASP A 198 15.47 2.39 -6.29
N THR A 199 14.30 3.05 -6.29
CA THR A 199 14.18 4.50 -6.38
C THR A 199 14.47 5.23 -5.08
N LEU A 200 14.59 4.51 -3.96
CA LEU A 200 14.87 5.07 -2.65
C LEU A 200 16.36 5.05 -2.34
N ASP A 201 16.88 6.16 -1.84
CA ASP A 201 18.22 6.18 -1.24
C ASP A 201 18.17 5.59 0.18
N MET A 202 18.74 4.40 0.34
CA MET A 202 18.77 3.68 1.61
C MET A 202 19.71 4.31 2.64
N GLY A 203 20.64 5.19 2.21
CA GLY A 203 21.63 5.83 3.07
C GLY A 203 21.14 7.08 3.78
N VAL A 204 19.98 7.61 3.39
CA VAL A 204 19.44 8.86 3.94
C VAL A 204 18.14 8.62 4.71
N SER A 205 17.64 9.68 5.37
CA SER A 205 16.39 9.61 6.13
C SER A 205 15.15 9.58 5.22
N VAL A 206 14.01 9.21 5.78
CA VAL A 206 12.68 9.29 5.14
C VAL A 206 12.42 10.71 4.62
N LEU A 207 12.72 11.73 5.43
CA LEU A 207 12.54 13.13 5.08
C LEU A 207 13.45 13.55 3.92
N ASP A 208 14.72 13.13 3.94
CA ASP A 208 15.67 13.48 2.91
C ASP A 208 15.33 12.83 1.57
N ASN A 209 14.83 11.58 1.56
CA ASN A 209 14.32 10.95 0.35
C ASN A 209 13.20 11.79 -0.31
N LEU A 210 12.28 12.33 0.49
CA LEU A 210 11.22 13.18 -0.04
C LEU A 210 11.78 14.52 -0.58
N ARG A 211 12.76 15.11 0.11
CA ARG A 211 13.40 16.36 -0.30
C ARG A 211 14.25 16.21 -1.56
N ASN A 212 14.86 15.05 -1.76
CA ASN A 212 15.64 14.77 -2.98
C ASN A 212 14.79 14.92 -4.25
N VAL A 213 13.49 14.58 -4.18
CA VAL A 213 12.57 14.71 -5.32
C VAL A 213 11.81 16.04 -5.37
N ALA A 214 11.77 16.77 -4.25
CA ALA A 214 11.08 18.06 -4.13
C ALA A 214 11.85 19.01 -3.18
N PRO A 215 12.99 19.53 -3.60
CA PRO A 215 13.87 20.37 -2.76
C PRO A 215 13.24 21.74 -2.39
N GLU A 216 12.19 22.13 -3.09
CA GLU A 216 11.42 23.35 -2.79
C GLU A 216 10.54 23.24 -1.55
N LEU A 217 10.31 22.03 -1.02
CA LEU A 217 9.45 21.84 0.16
C LEU A 217 10.19 22.25 1.43
N ASN A 218 9.52 23.06 2.25
CA ASN A 218 9.98 23.30 3.62
C ASN A 218 9.68 22.09 4.54
N ASP A 219 10.30 22.07 5.72
CA ASP A 219 10.16 20.97 6.69
C ASP A 219 8.72 20.65 7.08
N THR A 220 7.91 21.69 7.26
CA THR A 220 6.51 21.54 7.67
C THR A 220 5.70 20.88 6.56
N GLN A 221 5.90 21.30 5.32
CA GLN A 221 5.23 20.75 4.14
C GLN A 221 5.66 19.28 3.92
N ALA A 222 6.96 19.01 3.95
CA ALA A 222 7.49 17.66 3.78
C ALA A 222 6.95 16.70 4.85
N ARG A 223 6.95 17.12 6.12
CA ARG A 223 6.36 16.31 7.22
C ARG A 223 4.86 16.13 7.09
N SER A 224 4.13 17.15 6.60
CA SER A 224 2.69 17.03 6.35
C SER A 224 2.39 15.98 5.29
N ILE A 225 3.16 15.98 4.20
CA ILE A 225 3.06 14.96 3.15
C ILE A 225 3.37 13.57 3.74
N LEU A 226 4.51 13.41 4.43
CA LEU A 226 4.87 12.15 5.07
C LEU A 226 3.81 11.66 6.05
N GLY A 227 3.17 12.58 6.78
CA GLY A 227 2.05 12.28 7.67
C GLY A 227 0.85 11.65 6.96
N SER A 228 0.53 12.08 5.73
CA SER A 228 -0.53 11.47 4.91
C SER A 228 -0.20 10.05 4.47
N PHE A 229 1.11 9.71 4.40
CA PHE A 229 1.63 8.37 4.16
C PHE A 229 1.96 7.60 5.43
N LEU A 230 1.42 8.04 6.59
CA LEU A 230 1.53 7.38 7.90
C LEU A 230 2.93 7.41 8.52
N PHE A 231 3.80 8.32 8.10
CA PHE A 231 5.04 8.63 8.80
C PHE A 231 4.79 9.80 9.75
N SER A 232 4.83 9.56 11.06
CA SER A 232 4.47 10.55 12.09
C SER A 232 5.60 10.77 13.10
N GLY A 233 5.71 12.00 13.59
CA GLY A 233 6.70 12.34 14.62
C GLY A 233 8.13 12.06 14.17
N ASP A 234 8.83 11.19 14.90
CA ASP A 234 10.23 10.85 14.67
C ASP A 234 10.45 9.90 13.48
N ASP A 235 9.37 9.33 12.91
CA ASP A 235 9.48 8.42 11.75
C ASP A 235 10.12 9.11 10.54
N ALA A 236 9.92 10.42 10.39
CA ALA A 236 10.51 11.23 9.32
C ALA A 236 12.05 11.22 9.33
N PHE A 237 12.65 11.02 10.50
CA PHE A 237 14.12 11.03 10.67
C PHE A 237 14.73 9.63 10.66
N LYS A 238 13.91 8.58 10.59
CA LYS A 238 14.42 7.21 10.51
C LYS A 238 15.25 7.04 9.23
N PRO A 239 16.40 6.35 9.31
CA PRO A 239 17.13 5.93 8.12
C PRO A 239 16.29 4.98 7.26
N THR A 240 16.33 5.15 5.94
CA THR A 240 15.48 4.38 5.02
C THR A 240 15.76 2.88 5.05
N HIS A 241 17.01 2.48 5.32
CA HIS A 241 17.37 1.06 5.37
C HIS A 241 16.70 0.27 6.51
N VAL A 242 16.31 0.93 7.62
CA VAL A 242 15.64 0.25 8.76
C VAL A 242 14.14 0.09 8.58
N LEU A 243 13.56 0.67 7.52
CA LEU A 243 12.14 0.58 7.24
C LEU A 243 11.74 -0.85 6.84
N SER A 244 10.56 -1.27 7.27
CA SER A 244 9.90 -2.48 6.77
C SER A 244 9.56 -2.34 5.28
N GLY A 245 9.31 -3.46 4.58
CA GLY A 245 8.91 -3.44 3.17
C GLY A 245 7.70 -2.54 2.90
N GLY A 246 6.65 -2.64 3.71
CA GLY A 246 5.46 -1.79 3.59
C GLY A 246 5.73 -0.30 3.86
N GLU A 247 6.66 0.04 4.76
CA GLU A 247 7.08 1.43 4.96
C GLU A 247 7.88 1.95 3.77
N LYS A 248 8.77 1.15 3.19
CA LYS A 248 9.50 1.49 1.96
C LYS A 248 8.53 1.73 0.79
N THR A 249 7.51 0.87 0.63
CA THR A 249 6.45 1.06 -0.37
C THR A 249 5.73 2.39 -0.18
N ARG A 250 5.32 2.73 1.06
CA ARG A 250 4.67 4.00 1.36
C ARG A 250 5.58 5.20 1.09
N LEU A 251 6.87 5.10 1.42
CA LEU A 251 7.85 6.14 1.12
C LEU A 251 8.05 6.32 -0.39
N ALA A 252 8.20 5.24 -1.15
CA ALA A 252 8.30 5.28 -2.60
C ALA A 252 7.04 5.90 -3.25
N LEU A 253 5.85 5.62 -2.72
CA LEU A 253 4.62 6.28 -3.15
C LEU A 253 4.60 7.77 -2.77
N ALA A 254 5.09 8.13 -1.58
CA ALA A 254 5.18 9.52 -1.17
C ALA A 254 6.13 10.32 -2.08
N THR A 255 7.30 9.77 -2.41
CA THR A 255 8.25 10.42 -3.34
C THR A 255 7.66 10.53 -4.75
N LEU A 256 6.97 9.48 -5.23
CA LEU A 256 6.31 9.47 -6.53
C LEU A 256 5.23 10.57 -6.63
N VAL A 257 4.34 10.66 -5.63
CA VAL A 257 3.29 11.69 -5.58
C VAL A 257 3.88 13.08 -5.51
N THR A 258 4.94 13.26 -4.72
CA THR A 258 5.59 14.56 -4.51
C THR A 258 6.36 15.03 -5.73
N SER A 259 6.87 14.14 -6.57
CA SER A 259 7.60 14.46 -7.80
C SER A 259 6.78 15.24 -8.84
N ARG A 260 5.44 15.27 -8.70
CA ARG A 260 4.50 15.88 -9.66
C ARG A 260 4.71 15.36 -11.08
N ALA A 261 5.06 14.10 -11.20
CA ALA A 261 5.21 13.44 -12.49
C ALA A 261 3.89 13.50 -13.28
N ASN A 262 4.00 13.66 -14.60
CA ASN A 262 2.84 13.63 -15.50
C ASN A 262 2.76 12.35 -16.33
N VAL A 263 3.79 11.51 -16.23
CA VAL A 263 3.77 10.12 -16.71
C VAL A 263 4.21 9.23 -15.56
N LEU A 264 3.39 8.24 -15.23
CA LEU A 264 3.67 7.26 -14.17
C LEU A 264 3.96 5.91 -14.80
N LEU A 265 5.15 5.38 -14.51
CA LEU A 265 5.57 4.03 -14.87
C LEU A 265 5.56 3.20 -13.59
N LEU A 266 4.67 2.21 -13.51
CA LEU A 266 4.42 1.46 -12.28
C LEU A 266 4.75 -0.02 -12.51
N ASP A 267 5.73 -0.55 -11.79
CA ASP A 267 6.14 -1.94 -11.85
C ASP A 267 5.59 -2.69 -10.62
N GLU A 268 4.57 -3.53 -10.84
CA GLU A 268 3.85 -4.31 -9.82
C GLU A 268 3.47 -3.47 -8.56
N PRO A 269 2.64 -2.43 -8.71
CA PRO A 269 2.35 -1.46 -7.65
C PRO A 269 1.42 -2.00 -6.54
N THR A 270 1.39 -3.31 -6.27
CA THR A 270 0.49 -3.98 -5.32
C THR A 270 1.20 -4.38 -4.03
#